data_4e82e2ef1a71450796191a6a210365dd
#
_entry.id   4e82e2ef1a71450796191a6a210365dd
#
_cell.length_a   1.000
_cell.length_b   1.000
_cell.length_c   1.000
_cell.angle_alpha   90.00
_cell.angle_beta   90.00
_cell.angle_gamma   90.00
#
_symmetry.space_group_name_H-M   'P 1'
#
loop_
_entity.id
_entity.type
_entity.pdbx_description
1 polymer ?
#
loop_
_entity_poly.entity_id
_entity_poly.type
_entity_poly.pdbx_seq_one_letter_code
_entity_poly.pdbx_strand_id
1 'polypeptide(L)'
;MSKANVTLKESAIQYGLVLGGILAISTVLMYALNQELFLSVWIGVGTILVVIGTGIFATAKAKDILGGFMSFKEAFTAYFITTAVGLAISTVVGILIFSIVDTELASYLNEQSIEMTREFMERFNTPQEVIDESLRELKEVDNFSIANQATSYASGLIVQAVIGLLVGLIFKKVDPNAID
;
A
#
# COMPACT_ATOMS: atom_id res chain seq x y z
N MET A 1 31.94 -15.47 11.96
CA MET A 1 31.12 -14.77 10.97
C MET A 1 30.65 -13.46 11.62
N SER A 2 31.19 -12.33 11.17
CA SER A 2 30.82 -11.01 11.70
C SER A 2 29.34 -10.77 11.39
N LYS A 3 28.50 -10.54 12.42
CA LYS A 3 27.15 -10.01 12.23
C LYS A 3 27.35 -8.61 11.68
N ALA A 4 27.11 -8.42 10.38
CA ALA A 4 27.02 -7.09 9.81
C ALA A 4 26.00 -6.31 10.66
N ASN A 5 26.39 -5.14 11.21
CA ASN A 5 25.49 -4.27 11.94
C ASN A 5 24.48 -3.70 10.93
N VAL A 6 23.36 -4.39 10.79
CA VAL A 6 22.25 -3.93 9.93
C VAL A 6 21.69 -2.64 10.54
N THR A 7 21.71 -1.58 9.77
CA THR A 7 21.13 -0.31 10.20
C THR A 7 19.61 -0.38 10.18
N LEU A 8 18.94 0.50 10.94
CA LEU A 8 17.48 0.64 10.91
C LEU A 8 16.93 0.78 9.48
N LYS A 9 17.59 1.60 8.67
CA LYS A 9 17.15 1.85 7.28
C LYS A 9 17.31 0.61 6.39
N GLU A 10 18.43 -0.10 6.53
CA GLU A 10 18.66 -1.35 5.78
C GLU A 10 17.62 -2.40 6.15
N SER A 11 17.31 -2.56 7.43
CA SER A 11 16.26 -3.45 7.91
C SER A 11 14.90 -3.04 7.31
N ALA A 12 14.54 -1.76 7.37
CA ALA A 12 13.28 -1.26 6.82
C ALA A 12 13.18 -1.50 5.30
N ILE A 13 14.26 -1.29 4.55
CA ILE A 13 14.30 -1.58 3.11
C ILE A 13 14.15 -3.08 2.85
N GLN A 14 14.82 -3.96 3.61
CA GLN A 14 14.69 -5.41 3.47
C GLN A 14 13.24 -5.87 3.67
N TYR A 15 12.57 -5.39 4.72
CA TYR A 15 11.14 -5.71 4.92
C TYR A 15 10.25 -5.08 3.84
N GLY A 16 10.61 -3.91 3.33
CA GLY A 16 9.94 -3.29 2.18
C GLY A 16 10.06 -4.12 0.90
N LEU A 17 11.24 -4.70 0.64
CA LEU A 17 11.43 -5.62 -0.49
C LEU A 17 10.61 -6.90 -0.32
N VAL A 18 10.54 -7.45 0.90
CA VAL A 18 9.68 -8.61 1.19
C VAL A 18 8.21 -8.27 0.97
N LEU A 19 7.74 -7.14 1.50
CA LEU A 19 6.38 -6.66 1.28
C LEU A 19 6.09 -6.49 -0.21
N GLY A 20 6.97 -5.80 -0.93
CA GLY A 20 6.83 -5.60 -2.38
C GLY A 20 6.79 -6.90 -3.15
N GLY A 21 7.61 -7.88 -2.76
CA GLY A 21 7.59 -9.23 -3.33
C GLY A 21 6.25 -9.95 -3.10
N ILE A 22 5.71 -9.88 -1.89
CA ILE A 22 4.38 -10.45 -1.57
C ILE A 22 3.30 -9.79 -2.42
N LEU A 23 3.27 -8.47 -2.49
CA LEU A 23 2.28 -7.74 -3.28
C LEU A 23 2.42 -8.02 -4.78
N ALA A 24 3.64 -8.03 -5.30
CA ALA A 24 3.93 -8.34 -6.70
C ALA A 24 3.49 -9.77 -7.08
N ILE A 25 3.84 -10.76 -6.27
CA ILE A 25 3.41 -12.15 -6.47
C ILE A 25 1.89 -12.26 -6.41
N SER A 26 1.25 -11.61 -5.44
CA SER A 26 -0.22 -11.60 -5.33
C SER A 26 -0.86 -11.01 -6.60
N THR A 27 -0.34 -9.89 -7.10
CA THR A 27 -0.84 -9.26 -8.34
C THR A 27 -0.67 -10.19 -9.55
N VAL A 28 0.50 -10.81 -9.71
CA VAL A 28 0.76 -11.76 -10.81
C VAL A 28 -0.14 -13.00 -10.71
N LEU A 29 -0.37 -13.52 -9.51
CA LEU A 29 -1.26 -14.67 -9.30
C LEU A 29 -2.73 -14.32 -9.61
N MET A 30 -3.21 -13.17 -9.18
CA MET A 30 -4.56 -12.70 -9.54
C MET A 30 -4.70 -12.53 -11.05
N TYR A 31 -3.71 -11.94 -11.70
CA TYR A 31 -3.68 -11.78 -13.15
C TYR A 31 -3.73 -13.11 -13.89
N ALA A 32 -2.95 -14.10 -13.44
CA ALA A 32 -2.81 -15.39 -14.13
C ALA A 32 -3.96 -16.37 -13.84
N LEU A 33 -4.56 -16.30 -12.66
CA LEU A 33 -5.53 -17.33 -12.20
C LEU A 33 -6.97 -16.85 -12.20
N ASN A 34 -7.23 -15.64 -11.74
CA ASN A 34 -8.59 -15.08 -11.68
C ASN A 34 -8.55 -13.56 -11.58
N GLN A 35 -8.83 -12.90 -12.68
CA GLN A 35 -8.79 -11.44 -12.81
C GLN A 35 -9.93 -10.73 -12.04
N GLU A 36 -11.04 -11.41 -11.74
CA GLU A 36 -12.12 -10.84 -10.91
C GLU A 36 -11.70 -10.55 -9.46
N LEU A 37 -10.62 -11.20 -9.00
CA LEU A 37 -10.08 -10.94 -7.67
C LEU A 37 -9.59 -9.49 -7.50
N PHE A 38 -9.23 -8.79 -8.58
CA PHE A 38 -8.88 -7.36 -8.51
C PHE A 38 -10.04 -6.48 -8.09
N LEU A 39 -11.27 -6.92 -8.32
CA LEU A 39 -12.51 -6.23 -7.94
C LEU A 39 -13.02 -6.63 -6.56
N SER A 40 -12.40 -7.63 -5.92
CA SER A 40 -12.83 -8.12 -4.63
C SER A 40 -12.47 -7.17 -3.49
N VAL A 41 -13.49 -6.62 -2.81
CA VAL A 41 -13.32 -5.76 -1.63
C VAL A 41 -12.52 -6.49 -0.53
N TRP A 42 -12.73 -7.80 -0.35
CA TRP A 42 -12.02 -8.59 0.66
C TRP A 42 -10.53 -8.73 0.36
N ILE A 43 -10.16 -8.85 -0.91
CA ILE A 43 -8.75 -8.84 -1.33
C ILE A 43 -8.14 -7.46 -1.06
N GLY A 44 -8.87 -6.38 -1.36
CA GLY A 44 -8.43 -5.01 -1.05
C GLY A 44 -8.18 -4.82 0.45
N VAL A 45 -9.13 -5.22 1.30
CA VAL A 45 -8.99 -5.16 2.77
C VAL A 45 -7.82 -6.01 3.24
N GLY A 46 -7.69 -7.25 2.73
CA GLY A 46 -6.56 -8.13 3.03
C GLY A 46 -5.21 -7.51 2.69
N THR A 47 -5.11 -6.88 1.51
CA THR A 47 -3.90 -6.18 1.07
C THR A 47 -3.52 -5.03 2.02
N ILE A 48 -4.50 -4.21 2.44
CA ILE A 48 -4.28 -3.13 3.40
C ILE A 48 -3.75 -3.70 4.73
N LEU A 49 -4.34 -4.78 5.23
CA LEU A 49 -3.88 -5.43 6.47
C LEU A 49 -2.47 -5.99 6.35
N VAL A 50 -2.10 -6.57 5.20
CA VAL A 50 -0.74 -7.05 4.93
C VAL A 50 0.26 -5.90 4.92
N VAL A 51 -0.06 -4.77 4.27
CA VAL A 51 0.80 -3.59 4.22
C VAL A 51 1.06 -3.03 5.63
N ILE A 52 -0.02 -2.78 6.37
CA ILE A 52 0.07 -2.22 7.74
C ILE A 52 0.76 -3.21 8.67
N GLY A 53 0.38 -4.49 8.64
CA GLY A 53 0.96 -5.53 9.48
C GLY A 53 2.47 -5.71 9.25
N THR A 54 2.91 -5.71 8.00
CA THR A 54 4.33 -5.80 7.66
C THR A 54 5.09 -4.55 8.12
N GLY A 55 4.51 -3.35 7.97
CA GLY A 55 5.10 -2.11 8.46
C GLY A 55 5.28 -2.10 9.98
N ILE A 56 4.26 -2.55 10.73
CA ILE A 56 4.32 -2.70 12.19
C ILE A 56 5.37 -3.75 12.57
N PHE A 57 5.39 -4.90 11.91
CA PHE A 57 6.37 -5.95 12.17
C PHE A 57 7.80 -5.49 11.91
N ALA A 58 8.05 -4.78 10.81
CA ALA A 58 9.35 -4.20 10.49
C ALA A 58 9.80 -3.18 11.56
N THR A 59 8.86 -2.36 12.06
CA THR A 59 9.14 -1.41 13.14
C THR A 59 9.51 -2.11 14.44
N ALA A 60 8.82 -3.20 14.79
CA ALA A 60 9.15 -4.03 15.95
C ALA A 60 10.57 -4.62 15.82
N LYS A 61 10.91 -5.15 14.64
CA LYS A 61 12.26 -5.68 14.37
C LYS A 61 13.35 -4.61 14.40
N ALA A 62 13.07 -3.42 13.87
CA ALA A 62 13.97 -2.29 13.97
C ALA A 62 14.23 -1.89 15.45
N LYS A 63 13.21 -1.94 16.29
CA LYS A 63 13.33 -1.69 17.72
C LYS A 63 14.24 -2.71 18.42
N ASP A 64 14.12 -3.99 18.05
CA ASP A 64 15.00 -5.05 18.57
C ASP A 64 16.47 -4.78 18.19
N ILE A 65 16.74 -4.33 16.96
CA ILE A 65 18.09 -3.95 16.47
C ILE A 65 18.66 -2.79 17.31
N LEU A 66 17.82 -1.84 17.73
CA LEU A 66 18.20 -0.69 18.55
C LEU A 66 18.28 -1.01 20.06
N GLY A 67 18.26 -2.29 20.46
CA GLY A 67 18.37 -2.69 21.86
C GLY A 67 17.10 -2.47 22.70
N GLY A 68 15.94 -2.37 22.06
CA GLY A 68 14.64 -2.25 22.72
C GLY A 68 14.20 -0.82 23.02
N PHE A 69 15.01 0.17 22.69
CA PHE A 69 14.68 1.59 22.75
C PHE A 69 14.59 2.17 21.34
N MET A 70 13.69 3.13 21.16
CA MET A 70 13.44 3.69 19.85
C MET A 70 12.75 5.06 20.00
N SER A 71 13.30 6.06 19.35
CA SER A 71 12.67 7.37 19.27
C SER A 71 11.44 7.33 18.35
N PHE A 72 10.56 8.32 18.49
CA PHE A 72 9.42 8.51 17.58
C PHE A 72 9.85 8.55 16.10
N LYS A 73 10.91 9.31 15.81
CA LYS A 73 11.44 9.49 14.46
C LYS A 73 11.94 8.16 13.87
N GLU A 74 12.62 7.35 14.66
CA GLU A 74 13.12 6.04 14.25
C GLU A 74 11.97 5.08 13.94
N ALA A 75 10.95 5.03 14.82
CA ALA A 75 9.78 4.18 14.61
C ALA A 75 8.98 4.59 13.35
N PHE A 76 8.73 5.90 13.19
CA PHE A 76 8.10 6.42 11.98
C PHE A 76 8.92 6.07 10.73
N THR A 77 10.24 6.28 10.78
CA THR A 77 11.13 6.02 9.63
C THR A 77 11.13 4.53 9.24
N ALA A 78 11.19 3.62 10.23
CA ALA A 78 11.14 2.18 9.98
C ALA A 78 9.83 1.77 9.30
N TYR A 79 8.68 2.22 9.82
CA TYR A 79 7.38 1.96 9.23
C TYR A 79 7.26 2.52 7.82
N PHE A 80 7.54 3.82 7.67
CA PHE A 80 7.32 4.54 6.43
C PHE A 80 8.21 4.04 5.29
N ILE A 81 9.50 3.79 5.53
CA ILE A 81 10.39 3.22 4.50
C ILE A 81 9.91 1.84 4.07
N THR A 82 9.52 0.98 5.01
CA THR A 82 9.02 -0.37 4.70
C THR A 82 7.80 -0.31 3.78
N THR A 83 6.80 0.49 4.13
CA THR A 83 5.57 0.58 3.35
C THR A 83 5.79 1.32 2.03
N ALA A 84 6.61 2.37 2.00
CA ALA A 84 6.92 3.11 0.78
C ALA A 84 7.64 2.23 -0.26
N VAL A 85 8.66 1.47 0.17
CA VAL A 85 9.38 0.55 -0.73
C VAL A 85 8.46 -0.56 -1.22
N GLY A 86 7.66 -1.17 -0.35
CA GLY A 86 6.74 -2.23 -0.72
C GLY A 86 5.68 -1.77 -1.74
N LEU A 87 5.07 -0.62 -1.48
CA LEU A 87 4.09 -0.02 -2.39
C LEU A 87 4.71 0.43 -3.72
N ALA A 88 5.96 0.96 -3.72
CA ALA A 88 6.65 1.32 -4.95
C ALA A 88 6.81 0.11 -5.88
N ILE A 89 7.25 -1.04 -5.35
CA ILE A 89 7.39 -2.28 -6.11
C ILE A 89 6.03 -2.73 -6.67
N SER A 90 4.99 -2.72 -5.82
CA SER A 90 3.63 -3.06 -6.24
C SER A 90 3.13 -2.16 -7.36
N THR A 91 3.37 -0.84 -7.27
CA THR A 91 2.98 0.12 -8.30
C THR A 91 3.72 -0.13 -9.61
N VAL A 92 5.03 -0.41 -9.57
CA VAL A 92 5.81 -0.75 -10.77
C VAL A 92 5.24 -2.00 -11.44
N VAL A 93 4.92 -3.05 -10.69
CA VAL A 93 4.30 -4.27 -11.22
C VAL A 93 2.91 -3.98 -11.81
N GLY A 94 2.10 -3.16 -11.13
CA GLY A 94 0.80 -2.70 -11.65
C GLY A 94 0.93 -1.95 -12.98
N ILE A 95 1.86 -1.02 -13.08
CA ILE A 95 2.14 -0.28 -14.34
C ILE A 95 2.55 -1.26 -15.43
N LEU A 96 3.45 -2.19 -15.15
CA LEU A 96 3.90 -3.18 -16.14
C LEU A 96 2.72 -4.03 -16.66
N ILE A 97 1.86 -4.52 -15.78
CA ILE A 97 0.73 -5.37 -16.19
C ILE A 97 -0.33 -4.54 -16.90
N PHE A 98 -0.85 -3.50 -16.27
CA PHE A 98 -2.07 -2.81 -16.70
C PHE A 98 -1.84 -1.70 -17.73
N SER A 99 -0.65 -1.07 -17.74
CA SER A 99 -0.38 0.01 -18.71
C SER A 99 0.48 -0.44 -19.89
N ILE A 100 1.10 -1.64 -19.84
CA ILE A 100 2.04 -2.08 -20.89
C ILE A 100 1.66 -3.46 -21.44
N VAL A 101 1.43 -4.46 -20.58
CA VAL A 101 1.23 -5.86 -21.00
C VAL A 101 -0.22 -6.11 -21.42
N ASP A 102 -1.19 -5.67 -20.63
CA ASP A 102 -2.61 -6.00 -20.83
C ASP A 102 -3.49 -4.77 -20.53
N THR A 103 -3.52 -3.86 -21.48
CA THR A 103 -4.37 -2.65 -21.41
C THR A 103 -5.85 -2.98 -21.62
N GLU A 104 -6.18 -4.13 -22.22
CA GLU A 104 -7.54 -4.60 -22.42
C GLU A 104 -8.17 -5.01 -21.09
N LEU A 105 -7.41 -5.76 -20.26
CA LEU A 105 -7.81 -6.06 -18.90
C LEU A 105 -7.95 -4.79 -18.05
N ALA A 106 -7.05 -3.82 -18.17
CA ALA A 106 -7.15 -2.55 -17.47
C ALA A 106 -8.45 -1.82 -17.78
N SER A 107 -8.83 -1.75 -19.07
CA SER A 107 -10.09 -1.15 -19.51
C SER A 107 -11.30 -1.91 -18.94
N TYR A 108 -11.28 -3.24 -19.00
CA TYR A 108 -12.33 -4.08 -18.43
C TYR A 108 -12.50 -3.84 -16.91
N LEU A 109 -11.39 -3.83 -16.16
CA LEU A 109 -11.43 -3.59 -14.70
C LEU A 109 -11.92 -2.17 -14.37
N ASN A 110 -11.59 -1.18 -15.20
CA ASN A 110 -12.07 0.18 -15.03
C ASN A 110 -13.59 0.26 -15.24
N GLU A 111 -14.12 -0.36 -16.27
CA GLU A 111 -15.55 -0.43 -16.53
C GLU A 111 -16.31 -1.16 -15.41
N GLN A 112 -15.79 -2.30 -14.95
CA GLN A 112 -16.40 -3.06 -13.86
C GLN A 112 -16.38 -2.28 -12.54
N SER A 113 -15.31 -1.52 -12.26
CA SER A 113 -15.25 -0.69 -11.05
C SER A 113 -16.28 0.46 -11.07
N ILE A 114 -16.56 1.02 -12.26
CA ILE A 114 -17.60 2.03 -12.45
C ILE A 114 -18.99 1.41 -12.19
N GLU A 115 -19.26 0.22 -12.72
CA GLU A 115 -20.52 -0.47 -12.51
C GLU A 115 -20.74 -0.85 -11.03
N MET A 116 -19.71 -1.35 -10.36
CA MET A 116 -19.76 -1.60 -8.92
C MET A 116 -20.05 -0.32 -8.11
N THR A 117 -19.50 0.82 -8.53
CA THR A 117 -19.79 2.11 -7.91
C THR A 117 -21.25 2.50 -8.11
N ARG A 118 -21.80 2.30 -9.30
CA ARG A 118 -23.23 2.51 -9.58
C ARG A 118 -24.10 1.68 -8.66
N GLU A 119 -23.89 0.36 -8.62
CA GLU A 119 -24.65 -0.55 -7.77
C GLU A 119 -24.57 -0.15 -6.28
N PHE A 120 -23.39 0.26 -5.83
CA PHE A 120 -23.20 0.73 -4.47
C PHE A 120 -24.05 1.96 -4.17
N MET A 121 -24.00 2.99 -5.04
CA MET A 121 -24.78 4.22 -4.87
C MET A 121 -26.28 3.96 -4.91
N GLU A 122 -26.75 3.08 -5.80
CA GLU A 122 -28.15 2.68 -5.86
C GLU A 122 -28.64 1.98 -4.59
N ARG A 123 -27.83 1.10 -3.99
CA ARG A 123 -28.14 0.43 -2.71
C ARG A 123 -28.32 1.42 -1.55
N PHE A 124 -27.65 2.57 -1.60
CA PHE A 124 -27.80 3.63 -0.61
C PHE A 124 -28.90 4.65 -0.98
N ASN A 125 -29.72 4.35 -1.99
CA ASN A 125 -30.78 5.24 -2.49
C ASN A 125 -30.26 6.64 -2.86
N THR A 126 -29.06 6.72 -3.44
CA THR A 126 -28.49 7.96 -3.94
C THR A 126 -29.38 8.49 -5.09
N PRO A 127 -29.69 9.79 -5.14
CA PRO A 127 -30.45 10.38 -6.26
C PRO A 127 -29.79 10.10 -7.61
N GLN A 128 -30.58 9.77 -8.64
CA GLN A 128 -30.09 9.39 -9.95
C GLN A 128 -29.19 10.44 -10.60
N GLU A 129 -29.51 11.73 -10.41
CA GLU A 129 -28.72 12.84 -10.93
C GLU A 129 -27.30 12.85 -10.37
N VAL A 130 -27.13 12.54 -9.06
CA VAL A 130 -25.80 12.43 -8.41
C VAL A 130 -25.04 11.19 -8.91
N ILE A 131 -25.74 10.08 -9.13
CA ILE A 131 -25.15 8.87 -9.71
C ILE A 131 -24.60 9.19 -11.11
N ASP A 132 -25.42 9.78 -11.98
CA ASP A 132 -25.05 10.06 -13.36
C ASP A 132 -23.87 11.05 -13.45
N GLU A 133 -23.82 12.07 -12.59
CA GLU A 133 -22.72 13.02 -12.50
C GLU A 133 -21.43 12.32 -12.04
N SER A 134 -21.48 11.54 -10.96
CA SER A 134 -20.33 10.81 -10.42
C SER A 134 -19.79 9.80 -11.43
N LEU A 135 -20.66 9.07 -12.12
CA LEU A 135 -20.22 8.08 -13.13
C LEU A 135 -19.63 8.74 -14.38
N ARG A 136 -20.10 9.95 -14.73
CA ARG A 136 -19.49 10.72 -15.82
C ARG A 136 -18.05 11.12 -15.49
N GLU A 137 -17.82 11.60 -14.28
CA GLU A 137 -16.46 11.95 -13.81
C GLU A 137 -15.55 10.72 -13.78
N LEU A 138 -16.05 9.58 -13.28
CA LEU A 138 -15.27 8.34 -13.21
C LEU A 138 -14.90 7.79 -14.60
N LYS A 139 -15.76 7.98 -15.62
CA LYS A 139 -15.48 7.55 -17.00
C LYS A 139 -14.38 8.36 -17.67
N GLU A 140 -14.14 9.59 -17.24
CA GLU A 140 -13.05 10.44 -17.74
C GLU A 140 -11.68 10.07 -17.14
N VAL A 141 -11.67 9.24 -16.08
CA VAL A 141 -10.47 8.85 -15.36
C VAL A 141 -10.06 7.42 -15.73
N ASP A 142 -8.89 7.26 -16.36
CA ASP A 142 -8.25 5.97 -16.51
C ASP A 142 -7.39 5.65 -15.27
N ASN A 143 -7.95 4.86 -14.35
CA ASN A 143 -7.30 4.50 -13.09
C ASN A 143 -6.00 3.70 -13.30
N PHE A 144 -5.83 3.05 -14.43
CA PHE A 144 -4.67 2.22 -14.77
C PHE A 144 -3.62 2.95 -15.60
N SER A 145 -3.85 4.21 -15.99
CA SER A 145 -2.81 5.03 -16.63
C SER A 145 -1.61 5.20 -15.70
N ILE A 146 -0.41 5.30 -16.26
CA ILE A 146 0.84 5.51 -15.50
C ILE A 146 0.73 6.71 -14.56
N ALA A 147 0.14 7.82 -15.05
CA ALA A 147 -0.03 9.03 -14.26
C ALA A 147 -0.94 8.81 -13.04
N ASN A 148 -2.08 8.11 -13.22
CA ASN A 148 -3.01 7.85 -12.13
C ASN A 148 -2.46 6.81 -11.15
N GLN A 149 -1.75 5.78 -11.61
CA GLN A 149 -1.07 4.84 -10.72
C GLN A 149 0.03 5.53 -9.88
N ALA A 150 0.80 6.46 -10.47
CA ALA A 150 1.79 7.26 -9.74
C ALA A 150 1.12 8.20 -8.72
N THR A 151 -0.01 8.82 -9.07
CA THR A 151 -0.81 9.66 -8.18
C THR A 151 -1.39 8.83 -7.03
N SER A 152 -1.90 7.64 -7.31
CA SER A 152 -2.41 6.70 -6.30
C SER A 152 -1.31 6.25 -5.33
N TYR A 153 -0.10 5.99 -5.84
CA TYR A 153 1.07 5.73 -5.00
C TYR A 153 1.36 6.91 -4.07
N ALA A 154 1.44 8.13 -4.59
CA ALA A 154 1.71 9.32 -3.80
C ALA A 154 0.63 9.55 -2.72
N SER A 155 -0.64 9.40 -3.08
CA SER A 155 -1.78 9.48 -2.14
C SER A 155 -1.73 8.38 -1.09
N GLY A 156 -1.36 7.16 -1.49
CA GLY A 156 -1.13 6.03 -0.60
C GLY A 156 -0.02 6.33 0.42
N LEU A 157 1.07 6.99 0.01
CA LEU A 157 2.14 7.40 0.93
C LEU A 157 1.65 8.39 1.99
N ILE A 158 0.73 9.29 1.66
CA ILE A 158 0.12 10.21 2.64
C ILE A 158 -0.64 9.41 3.70
N VAL A 159 -1.45 8.45 3.29
CA VAL A 159 -2.17 7.56 4.22
C VAL A 159 -1.20 6.77 5.09
N GLN A 160 -0.16 6.19 4.48
CA GLN A 160 0.88 5.46 5.23
C GLN A 160 1.66 6.36 6.18
N ALA A 161 1.89 7.63 5.83
CA ALA A 161 2.50 8.59 6.74
C ALA A 161 1.63 8.83 7.98
N VAL A 162 0.32 9.02 7.82
CA VAL A 162 -0.61 9.17 8.95
C VAL A 162 -0.59 7.95 9.86
N ILE A 163 -0.65 6.73 9.28
CA ILE A 163 -0.55 5.49 10.06
C ILE A 163 0.83 5.39 10.73
N GLY A 164 1.88 5.75 10.02
CA GLY A 164 3.26 5.78 10.53
C GLY A 164 3.43 6.71 11.74
N LEU A 165 2.73 7.85 11.79
CA LEU A 165 2.72 8.71 12.98
C LEU A 165 2.12 7.99 14.19
N LEU A 166 1.02 7.25 14.01
CA LEU A 166 0.42 6.45 15.08
C LEU A 166 1.35 5.33 15.53
N VAL A 167 1.96 4.61 14.61
CA VAL A 167 2.97 3.57 14.89
C VAL A 167 4.15 4.17 15.64
N GLY A 168 4.63 5.35 15.21
CA GLY A 168 5.68 6.08 15.88
C GLY A 168 5.38 6.40 17.34
N LEU A 169 4.13 6.79 17.63
CA LEU A 169 3.67 7.06 18.99
C LEU A 169 3.62 5.81 19.88
N ILE A 170 3.18 4.68 19.29
CA ILE A 170 3.04 3.40 20.03
C ILE A 170 4.41 2.79 20.32
N PHE A 171 5.35 2.83 19.36
CA PHE A 171 6.63 2.14 19.46
C PHE A 171 7.72 2.96 20.16
N LYS A 172 7.55 4.29 20.28
CA LYS A 172 8.55 5.13 20.97
C LYS A 172 8.78 4.64 22.40
N LYS A 173 10.05 4.52 22.76
CA LYS A 173 10.50 4.19 24.11
C LYS A 173 11.86 4.82 24.33
N VAL A 174 11.94 5.76 25.26
CA VAL A 174 13.18 6.46 25.62
C VAL A 174 14.06 5.53 26.47
N ASP A 175 15.35 5.53 26.21
CA ASP A 175 16.32 4.87 27.06
C ASP A 175 16.48 5.70 28.36
N PRO A 176 16.17 5.13 29.54
CA PRO A 176 16.32 5.84 30.82
C PRO A 176 17.79 6.13 31.20
N ASN A 177 18.74 5.47 30.52
CA ASN A 177 20.18 5.66 30.75
C ASN A 177 20.85 6.51 29.67
N ALA A 178 20.11 7.03 28.69
CA ALA A 178 20.64 7.98 27.73
C ALA A 178 20.97 9.27 28.48
N ILE A 179 22.26 9.58 28.61
CA ILE A 179 22.75 10.84 29.16
C ILE A 179 22.53 11.89 28.06
N ASP A 180 21.80 12.96 28.39
CA ASP A 180 21.59 14.14 27.54
C ASP A 180 22.92 14.82 27.16
#